data_16e4dd8540742e6ad9f5d31dba4c1196
#
_entry.id   16e4dd8540742e6ad9f5d31dba4c1196
#
_cell.length_a   1.000
_cell.length_b   1.000
_cell.length_c   1.000
_cell.angle_alpha   90.00
_cell.angle_beta   90.00
_cell.angle_gamma   90.00
#
_symmetry.space_group_name_H-M   'P 1'
#
loop_
_entity.id
_entity.type
_entity.pdbx_description
1 polymer ?
#
loop_
_entity_poly.entity_id
_entity_poly.type
_entity_poly.pdbx_seq_one_letter_code
_entity_poly.pdbx_strand_id
1 'polypeptide(L)'
;MALSLAACGNKKVDYGMNGGSDDTGNAGGLEGQLDIPDNCDVTFDIGESKLSSITLKDDDIEVPDADRVYKVGFDMVNAPCSDDELKTIISRLFDETSEIRWQDGDAAESKEILDNTIASYKADIEKALASDDPGYAELLEEGMKRWVDERNSIDDELPIATEYKINEHYVAESGGVQRIFMAASDNEDGGGYNNYYFTYGMTPEGEDKALVSEVPGTESTYEINVVGEDTYDGDEKNPITEDEGLGSAMKLLDNLGISGFACTETEEAVRAWTGGSYGEDICKKPDGYRFQFGRKIDGIDVVYSTDIDTVDSIDTDNLTYKGGVDKAVISVDKFGVVSSTVYVYADEDTFDKEEVKLLSWDEMIKAAGESIAKYYKDHPTNYGTVKFNDVELAYVPCADESGNKYFVPTWIFSQNEYNEDYRCDMPLQRVYINAIDGNYIDIVDNMKKMGMYEETGRK
;
A
#
# COMPACT_ATOMS: atom_id res chain seq x y z
N MET A 1 -25.11 14.78 30.55
CA MET A 1 -23.72 15.01 30.14
C MET A 1 -23.65 14.61 28.68
N ALA A 2 -23.46 15.56 27.80
CA ALA A 2 -23.38 15.33 26.38
C ALA A 2 -21.89 15.01 26.06
N LEU A 3 -21.60 13.79 25.62
CA LEU A 3 -20.32 13.44 25.06
C LEU A 3 -20.32 13.94 23.61
N SER A 4 -19.46 14.88 23.33
CA SER A 4 -19.14 15.31 21.98
C SER A 4 -18.26 14.25 21.34
N LEU A 5 -18.83 13.53 20.38
CA LEU A 5 -18.07 12.72 19.42
C LEU A 5 -17.22 13.68 18.58
N ALA A 6 -15.91 13.63 18.76
CA ALA A 6 -14.99 14.23 17.82
C ALA A 6 -14.94 13.31 16.61
N ALA A 7 -15.52 13.76 15.50
CA ALA A 7 -15.32 13.16 14.20
C ALA A 7 -13.81 13.23 13.87
N CYS A 8 -13.18 12.09 13.59
CA CYS A 8 -11.89 12.04 12.93
C CYS A 8 -12.08 12.55 11.50
N GLY A 9 -12.04 13.84 11.31
CA GLY A 9 -11.97 14.44 9.99
C GLY A 9 -10.56 14.24 9.46
N ASN A 10 -10.45 13.72 8.24
CA ASN A 10 -9.24 13.78 7.46
C ASN A 10 -8.74 15.24 7.45
N LYS A 11 -7.67 15.49 8.20
CA LYS A 11 -6.99 16.78 8.10
C LYS A 11 -6.25 16.78 6.78
N LYS A 12 -6.74 17.54 5.79
CA LYS A 12 -5.93 17.95 4.64
C LYS A 12 -4.66 18.59 5.20
N VAL A 13 -3.53 17.91 5.04
CA VAL A 13 -2.22 18.49 5.35
C VAL A 13 -1.74 19.13 4.06
N ASP A 14 -1.79 20.46 4.02
CA ASP A 14 -1.30 21.27 2.92
C ASP A 14 0.23 21.35 3.00
N TYR A 15 0.91 20.46 2.31
CA TYR A 15 2.37 20.52 2.14
C TYR A 15 2.69 21.45 0.98
N GLY A 16 2.72 22.76 1.26
CA GLY A 16 3.11 23.78 0.32
C GLY A 16 4.54 23.58 -0.22
N MET A 17 4.67 23.02 -1.40
CA MET A 17 5.86 23.20 -2.23
C MET A 17 5.79 24.57 -2.87
N ASN A 18 6.55 25.53 -2.33
CA ASN A 18 6.80 26.84 -2.92
C ASN A 18 7.62 26.68 -4.21
N GLY A 19 6.93 26.49 -5.32
CA GLY A 19 7.43 26.72 -6.66
C GLY A 19 6.78 27.99 -7.19
N GLY A 20 7.44 29.15 -7.00
CA GLY A 20 6.94 30.41 -7.52
C GLY A 20 6.95 30.43 -9.04
N SER A 21 5.79 30.61 -9.65
CA SER A 21 5.63 31.30 -10.92
C SER A 21 4.45 32.25 -10.78
N ASP A 22 4.77 33.57 -10.79
CA ASP A 22 3.79 34.62 -11.01
C ASP A 22 3.14 34.39 -12.39
N ASP A 23 1.91 33.90 -12.40
CA ASP A 23 1.03 34.10 -13.53
C ASP A 23 -0.37 34.48 -13.04
N THR A 24 -0.75 35.71 -13.30
CA THR A 24 -2.06 36.27 -13.00
C THR A 24 -3.06 35.77 -14.05
N GLY A 25 -3.62 34.59 -13.85
CA GLY A 25 -4.60 34.02 -14.76
C GLY A 25 -5.61 33.14 -14.04
N ASN A 26 -6.81 33.65 -13.91
CA ASN A 26 -8.06 32.98 -13.56
C ASN A 26 -8.16 32.38 -12.12
N ALA A 27 -8.90 33.07 -11.27
CA ALA A 27 -9.29 32.59 -9.95
C ALA A 27 -10.38 31.50 -10.08
N GLY A 28 -9.96 30.25 -10.12
CA GLY A 28 -10.84 29.10 -10.10
C GLY A 28 -10.17 27.91 -10.77
N GLY A 29 -9.46 27.08 -10.01
CA GLY A 29 -8.94 25.78 -10.46
C GLY A 29 -10.00 24.94 -11.18
N LEU A 30 -9.82 23.64 -11.28
CA LEU A 30 -10.78 22.73 -11.96
C LEU A 30 -12.21 22.87 -11.44
N GLU A 31 -12.38 23.05 -10.13
CA GLU A 31 -13.69 23.24 -9.51
C GLU A 31 -14.48 24.40 -10.14
N GLY A 32 -13.86 25.57 -10.29
CA GLY A 32 -14.49 26.73 -10.95
C GLY A 32 -14.68 26.56 -12.46
N GLN A 33 -13.90 25.69 -13.12
CA GLN A 33 -14.06 25.40 -14.55
C GLN A 33 -15.21 24.43 -14.83
N LEU A 34 -15.52 23.55 -13.88
CA LEU A 34 -16.53 22.49 -13.99
C LEU A 34 -17.92 22.93 -13.51
N ASP A 35 -18.04 24.16 -12.96
CA ASP A 35 -19.30 24.68 -12.38
C ASP A 35 -19.92 23.72 -11.35
N ILE A 36 -19.07 23.16 -10.45
CA ILE A 36 -19.49 22.19 -9.45
C ILE A 36 -20.41 22.86 -8.44
N PRO A 37 -21.61 22.31 -8.17
CA PRO A 37 -22.55 22.89 -7.23
C PRO A 37 -22.21 22.51 -5.79
N ASP A 38 -22.55 23.33 -4.81
CA ASP A 38 -22.44 23.04 -3.38
C ASP A 38 -23.21 21.76 -2.95
N ASN A 39 -24.22 21.34 -3.73
CA ASN A 39 -25.01 20.15 -3.46
C ASN A 39 -25.54 19.54 -4.75
N CYS A 40 -25.59 18.20 -4.77
CA CYS A 40 -26.23 17.46 -5.85
C CYS A 40 -27.19 16.42 -5.27
N ASP A 41 -28.44 16.41 -5.74
CA ASP A 41 -29.44 15.42 -5.35
C ASP A 41 -30.25 15.03 -6.58
N VAL A 42 -29.88 13.93 -7.20
CA VAL A 42 -30.53 13.39 -8.41
C VAL A 42 -30.84 11.90 -8.21
N THR A 43 -31.92 11.45 -8.85
CA THR A 43 -32.39 10.07 -8.79
C THR A 43 -32.59 9.53 -10.19
N PHE A 44 -32.12 8.32 -10.44
CA PHE A 44 -32.22 7.61 -11.69
C PHE A 44 -32.97 6.30 -11.53
N ASP A 45 -33.79 5.93 -12.52
CA ASP A 45 -34.44 4.64 -12.61
C ASP A 45 -33.46 3.59 -13.14
N ILE A 46 -33.18 2.56 -12.33
CA ILE A 46 -32.28 1.46 -12.68
C ILE A 46 -33.05 0.17 -13.05
N GLY A 47 -34.35 0.26 -13.24
CA GLY A 47 -35.23 -0.82 -13.66
C GLY A 47 -35.89 -1.60 -12.51
N GLU A 48 -36.93 -2.36 -12.83
CA GLU A 48 -37.70 -3.19 -11.87
C GLU A 48 -38.15 -2.46 -10.58
N SER A 49 -38.55 -1.19 -10.71
CA SER A 49 -38.95 -0.31 -9.61
C SER A 49 -37.82 0.00 -8.62
N LYS A 50 -36.58 -0.12 -9.03
CA LYS A 50 -35.41 0.24 -8.26
C LYS A 50 -34.85 1.57 -8.73
N LEU A 51 -34.21 2.28 -7.80
CA LEU A 51 -33.66 3.62 -8.04
C LEU A 51 -32.18 3.65 -7.66
N SER A 52 -31.42 4.43 -8.40
CA SER A 52 -30.11 4.93 -7.95
C SER A 52 -30.25 6.40 -7.62
N SER A 53 -29.62 6.86 -6.55
CA SER A 53 -29.51 8.28 -6.21
C SER A 53 -28.05 8.67 -6.08
N ILE A 54 -27.75 9.89 -6.57
CA ILE A 54 -26.49 10.58 -6.30
C ILE A 54 -26.87 11.72 -5.37
N THR A 55 -26.49 11.63 -4.11
CA THR A 55 -26.81 12.61 -3.07
C THR A 55 -25.51 13.06 -2.44
N LEU A 56 -25.01 14.20 -2.88
CA LEU A 56 -23.73 14.77 -2.51
C LEU A 56 -23.93 16.12 -1.85
N LYS A 57 -23.04 16.46 -0.92
CA LYS A 57 -22.87 17.79 -0.37
C LYS A 57 -21.49 18.30 -0.77
N ASP A 58 -21.20 19.54 -0.46
CA ASP A 58 -19.92 20.17 -0.77
C ASP A 58 -18.71 19.32 -0.30
N ASP A 59 -18.77 18.83 0.92
CA ASP A 59 -17.71 18.01 1.52
C ASP A 59 -17.59 16.60 0.90
N ASP A 60 -18.60 16.17 0.14
CA ASP A 60 -18.65 14.83 -0.50
C ASP A 60 -18.12 14.86 -1.95
N ILE A 61 -17.67 16.04 -2.43
CA ILE A 61 -17.18 16.23 -3.81
C ILE A 61 -15.70 16.59 -3.77
N GLU A 62 -14.86 15.64 -4.09
CA GLU A 62 -13.42 15.85 -4.10
C GLU A 62 -12.91 16.18 -5.51
N VAL A 63 -12.42 17.42 -5.67
CA VAL A 63 -11.79 17.91 -6.89
C VAL A 63 -10.35 18.29 -6.59
N PRO A 64 -9.39 17.78 -7.37
CA PRO A 64 -7.99 18.11 -7.17
C PRO A 64 -7.73 19.61 -7.42
N ASP A 65 -6.82 20.19 -6.62
CA ASP A 65 -6.32 21.54 -6.86
C ASP A 65 -5.32 21.52 -8.04
N ALA A 66 -5.87 21.51 -9.25
CA ALA A 66 -5.12 21.50 -10.49
C ALA A 66 -5.76 22.49 -11.50
N ASP A 67 -4.92 23.12 -12.32
CA ASP A 67 -5.38 24.04 -13.37
C ASP A 67 -5.74 23.33 -14.66
N ARG A 68 -5.15 22.16 -14.90
CA ARG A 68 -5.28 21.39 -16.15
C ARG A 68 -5.34 19.90 -15.86
N VAL A 69 -5.99 19.21 -16.78
CA VAL A 69 -6.11 17.75 -16.75
C VAL A 69 -5.61 17.19 -18.08
N TYR A 70 -4.95 16.04 -17.98
CA TYR A 70 -4.37 15.35 -19.12
C TYR A 70 -4.90 13.93 -19.21
N LYS A 71 -4.94 13.40 -20.41
CA LYS A 71 -4.86 11.96 -20.64
C LYS A 71 -3.38 11.62 -20.76
N VAL A 72 -2.87 10.75 -19.90
CA VAL A 72 -1.42 10.48 -19.82
C VAL A 72 -1.12 9.07 -20.30
N GLY A 73 -0.50 8.94 -21.47
CA GLY A 73 0.02 7.67 -21.96
C GLY A 73 1.23 7.24 -21.12
N PHE A 74 1.37 5.92 -20.88
CA PHE A 74 2.51 5.40 -20.15
C PHE A 74 2.85 3.95 -20.56
N ASP A 75 4.12 3.58 -20.39
CA ASP A 75 4.56 2.21 -20.42
C ASP A 75 4.75 1.65 -19.01
N MET A 76 4.63 0.34 -18.86
CA MET A 76 4.96 -0.32 -17.60
C MET A 76 6.47 -0.43 -17.44
N VAL A 77 6.96 -0.36 -16.21
CA VAL A 77 8.35 -0.72 -15.91
C VAL A 77 8.64 -2.17 -16.31
N ASN A 78 9.84 -2.44 -16.76
CA ASN A 78 10.28 -3.77 -17.16
C ASN A 78 11.23 -4.41 -16.14
N ALA A 79 11.70 -3.61 -15.18
CA ALA A 79 12.55 -4.02 -14.08
C ALA A 79 12.45 -2.96 -12.97
N PRO A 80 12.70 -3.28 -11.71
CA PRO A 80 12.66 -2.29 -10.63
C PRO A 80 13.71 -1.19 -10.83
N CYS A 81 14.86 -1.55 -11.35
CA CYS A 81 15.96 -0.65 -11.73
C CYS A 81 16.98 -1.37 -12.61
N SER A 82 17.86 -0.63 -13.27
CA SER A 82 19.04 -1.16 -13.93
C SER A 82 20.17 -1.46 -12.93
N ASP A 83 21.19 -2.21 -13.34
CA ASP A 83 22.36 -2.53 -12.49
C ASP A 83 23.10 -1.27 -12.00
N ASP A 84 23.21 -0.23 -12.85
CA ASP A 84 23.87 1.03 -12.48
C ASP A 84 23.02 1.84 -11.49
N GLU A 85 21.71 1.82 -11.64
CA GLU A 85 20.77 2.44 -10.69
C GLU A 85 20.77 1.69 -9.37
N LEU A 86 20.73 0.36 -9.37
CA LEU A 86 20.81 -0.47 -8.17
C LEU A 86 22.04 -0.13 -7.33
N LYS A 87 23.21 -0.02 -7.99
CA LYS A 87 24.43 0.41 -7.31
C LYS A 87 24.33 1.81 -6.70
N THR A 88 23.68 2.72 -7.41
CA THR A 88 23.45 4.10 -6.94
C THR A 88 22.50 4.11 -5.74
N ILE A 89 21.40 3.36 -5.80
CA ILE A 89 20.43 3.20 -4.71
C ILE A 89 21.14 2.67 -3.47
N ILE A 90 21.86 1.57 -3.58
CA ILE A 90 22.60 0.95 -2.47
C ILE A 90 23.57 1.96 -1.82
N SER A 91 24.27 2.76 -2.63
CA SER A 91 25.18 3.77 -2.11
C SER A 91 24.52 4.94 -1.37
N ARG A 92 23.20 5.16 -1.59
CA ARG A 92 22.41 6.18 -0.88
C ARG A 92 21.72 5.65 0.36
N LEU A 93 21.44 4.34 0.41
CA LEU A 93 20.74 3.71 1.51
C LEU A 93 21.64 3.36 2.70
N PHE A 94 22.90 3.03 2.43
CA PHE A 94 23.83 2.56 3.44
C PHE A 94 24.96 3.58 3.70
N ASP A 95 25.56 3.52 4.88
CA ASP A 95 26.66 4.40 5.25
C ASP A 95 27.90 4.12 4.39
N GLU A 96 28.59 5.18 3.92
CA GLU A 96 29.73 5.06 2.98
C GLU A 96 30.88 4.15 3.49
N THR A 97 30.99 3.97 4.80
CA THR A 97 32.04 3.17 5.43
C THR A 97 31.61 1.76 5.74
N SER A 98 30.36 1.42 5.49
CA SER A 98 29.81 0.09 5.78
C SER A 98 30.22 -0.93 4.73
N GLU A 99 30.60 -2.12 5.19
CA GLU A 99 30.75 -3.26 4.29
C GLU A 99 29.37 -3.76 3.93
N ILE A 100 29.04 -3.74 2.62
CA ILE A 100 27.80 -4.27 2.12
C ILE A 100 27.97 -5.76 1.90
N ARG A 101 27.12 -6.53 2.54
CA ARG A 101 27.06 -7.99 2.44
C ARG A 101 25.83 -8.40 1.67
N TRP A 102 25.88 -9.51 0.98
CA TRP A 102 24.72 -10.00 0.28
C TRP A 102 24.25 -11.34 0.87
N GLN A 103 22.97 -11.60 0.75
CA GLN A 103 22.32 -12.80 1.19
C GLN A 103 21.36 -13.25 0.09
N ASP A 104 21.46 -14.51 -0.30
CA ASP A 104 20.46 -15.15 -1.13
C ASP A 104 19.13 -15.18 -0.34
N GLY A 105 18.03 -14.72 -0.96
CA GLY A 105 16.72 -14.66 -0.31
C GLY A 105 16.27 -16.02 0.22
N ASP A 106 16.47 -17.07 -0.56
CA ASP A 106 16.12 -18.44 -0.17
C ASP A 106 16.97 -18.94 1.02
N ALA A 107 18.24 -18.56 1.06
CA ALA A 107 19.13 -18.92 2.18
C ALA A 107 18.76 -18.18 3.47
N ALA A 108 18.31 -16.92 3.38
CA ALA A 108 17.82 -16.14 4.51
C ALA A 108 16.58 -16.77 5.13
N GLU A 109 15.58 -17.04 4.31
CA GLU A 109 14.33 -17.68 4.73
C GLU A 109 14.58 -19.07 5.32
N SER A 110 15.45 -19.86 4.68
CA SER A 110 15.83 -21.19 5.17
C SER A 110 16.50 -21.13 6.54
N LYS A 111 17.37 -20.14 6.77
CA LYS A 111 18.06 -19.95 8.07
C LYS A 111 17.06 -19.64 9.18
N GLU A 112 16.15 -18.69 8.96
CA GLU A 112 15.12 -18.30 9.93
C GLU A 112 14.18 -19.48 10.24
N ILE A 113 13.72 -20.20 9.22
CA ILE A 113 12.87 -21.39 9.41
C ILE A 113 13.60 -22.45 10.22
N LEU A 114 14.87 -22.68 9.95
CA LEU A 114 15.67 -23.67 10.68
C LEU A 114 15.89 -23.26 12.13
N ASP A 115 16.22 -22.00 12.39
CA ASP A 115 16.41 -21.46 13.73
C ASP A 115 15.12 -21.56 14.57
N ASN A 116 13.97 -21.19 13.98
CA ASN A 116 12.66 -21.31 14.61
C ASN A 116 12.27 -22.79 14.86
N THR A 117 12.56 -23.67 13.91
CA THR A 117 12.32 -25.10 14.05
C THR A 117 13.15 -25.69 15.20
N ILE A 118 14.44 -25.36 15.26
CA ILE A 118 15.35 -25.81 16.33
C ILE A 118 14.89 -25.27 17.70
N ALA A 119 14.43 -24.02 17.76
CA ALA A 119 13.89 -23.42 18.99
C ALA A 119 12.64 -24.16 19.46
N SER A 120 11.72 -24.50 18.55
CA SER A 120 10.53 -25.30 18.88
C SER A 120 10.88 -26.68 19.41
N TYR A 121 11.82 -27.39 18.78
CA TYR A 121 12.31 -28.68 19.29
C TYR A 121 12.89 -28.56 20.71
N LYS A 122 13.71 -27.54 20.99
CA LYS A 122 14.28 -27.30 22.32
C LYS A 122 13.18 -27.10 23.36
N ALA A 123 12.17 -26.29 23.06
CA ALA A 123 11.05 -26.06 23.97
C ALA A 123 10.25 -27.35 24.26
N ASP A 124 10.05 -28.19 23.25
CA ASP A 124 9.33 -29.46 23.40
C ASP A 124 10.16 -30.51 24.17
N ILE A 125 11.48 -30.53 24.01
CA ILE A 125 12.39 -31.34 24.81
C ILE A 125 12.34 -30.92 26.30
N GLU A 126 12.35 -29.63 26.60
CA GLU A 126 12.20 -29.12 27.96
C GLU A 126 10.85 -29.53 28.57
N LYS A 127 9.77 -29.48 27.85
CA LYS A 127 8.45 -29.95 28.30
C LYS A 127 8.42 -31.46 28.54
N ALA A 128 9.03 -32.26 27.67
CA ALA A 128 9.12 -33.71 27.83
C ALA A 128 9.90 -34.08 29.07
N LEU A 129 11.05 -33.43 29.33
CA LEU A 129 11.83 -33.63 30.54
C LEU A 129 11.08 -33.19 31.80
N ALA A 130 10.33 -32.09 31.75
CA ALA A 130 9.50 -31.62 32.87
C ALA A 130 8.32 -32.56 33.18
N SER A 131 7.84 -33.31 32.21
CA SER A 131 6.75 -34.31 32.34
C SER A 131 7.25 -35.70 32.72
N ASP A 132 8.55 -35.85 33.03
CA ASP A 132 9.21 -37.10 33.37
C ASP A 132 9.12 -38.19 32.27
N ASP A 133 9.17 -37.74 31.00
CA ASP A 133 9.20 -38.60 29.79
C ASP A 133 10.56 -38.48 29.05
N PRO A 134 11.63 -39.07 29.61
CA PRO A 134 12.95 -38.98 29.00
C PRO A 134 13.04 -39.71 27.64
N GLY A 135 12.19 -40.74 27.43
CA GLY A 135 12.17 -41.45 26.16
C GLY A 135 11.64 -40.57 24.98
N TYR A 136 10.66 -39.74 25.27
CA TYR A 136 10.17 -38.78 24.27
C TYR A 136 11.15 -37.64 24.05
N ALA A 137 11.81 -37.15 25.11
CA ALA A 137 12.85 -36.15 24.97
C ALA A 137 14.02 -36.63 24.09
N GLU A 138 14.49 -37.91 24.28
CA GLU A 138 15.55 -38.49 23.45
C GLU A 138 15.16 -38.58 21.97
N LEU A 139 13.89 -38.91 21.69
CA LEU A 139 13.37 -39.00 20.32
C LEU A 139 13.30 -37.61 19.66
N LEU A 140 12.93 -36.56 20.41
CA LEU A 140 12.92 -35.19 19.93
C LEU A 140 14.36 -34.67 19.70
N GLU A 141 15.33 -35.01 20.56
CA GLU A 141 16.73 -34.66 20.36
C GLU A 141 17.31 -35.30 19.10
N GLU A 142 16.96 -36.55 18.81
CA GLU A 142 17.36 -37.21 17.57
C GLU A 142 16.73 -36.56 16.33
N GLY A 143 15.45 -36.17 16.39
CA GLY A 143 14.75 -35.45 15.35
C GLY A 143 15.36 -34.07 15.08
N MET A 144 15.73 -33.34 16.14
CA MET A 144 16.36 -32.02 16.06
C MET A 144 17.73 -32.04 15.37
N LYS A 145 18.50 -33.12 15.51
CA LYS A 145 19.86 -33.25 14.96
C LYS A 145 19.92 -32.90 13.48
N ARG A 146 18.97 -33.40 12.69
CA ARG A 146 18.89 -33.12 11.25
C ARG A 146 18.81 -31.62 10.98
N TRP A 147 17.96 -30.91 11.71
CA TRP A 147 17.76 -29.48 11.53
C TRP A 147 18.99 -28.68 11.97
N VAL A 148 19.66 -29.12 13.04
CA VAL A 148 20.93 -28.52 13.49
C VAL A 148 22.04 -28.74 12.47
N ASP A 149 22.14 -29.92 11.85
CA ASP A 149 23.14 -30.21 10.83
C ASP A 149 22.90 -29.36 9.57
N GLU A 150 21.64 -29.22 9.17
CA GLU A 150 21.24 -28.38 8.03
C GLU A 150 21.54 -26.90 8.32
N ARG A 151 21.16 -26.40 9.50
CA ARG A 151 21.45 -25.03 9.93
C ARG A 151 22.97 -24.74 9.97
N ASN A 152 23.76 -25.67 10.46
CA ASN A 152 25.22 -25.54 10.53
C ASN A 152 25.89 -25.60 9.13
N SER A 153 25.19 -26.02 8.09
CA SER A 153 25.69 -25.96 6.72
C SER A 153 25.57 -24.57 6.10
N ILE A 154 24.77 -23.69 6.72
CA ILE A 154 24.59 -22.30 6.28
C ILE A 154 25.61 -21.43 6.97
N ASP A 155 26.37 -20.65 6.19
CA ASP A 155 27.40 -19.76 6.72
C ASP A 155 26.75 -18.60 7.51
N ASP A 156 27.21 -18.34 8.71
CA ASP A 156 26.73 -17.22 9.53
C ASP A 156 27.33 -15.88 9.09
N GLU A 157 28.48 -15.92 8.43
CA GLU A 157 29.15 -14.74 7.94
C GLU A 157 28.76 -14.50 6.47
N LEU A 158 27.88 -13.52 6.24
CA LEU A 158 27.45 -13.15 4.89
C LEU A 158 28.65 -12.67 4.05
N PRO A 159 28.78 -13.10 2.78
CA PRO A 159 29.84 -12.64 1.91
C PRO A 159 29.71 -11.16 1.58
N ILE A 160 30.86 -10.50 1.37
CA ILE A 160 30.90 -9.12 0.91
C ILE A 160 30.41 -9.07 -0.53
N ALA A 161 29.46 -8.15 -0.80
CA ALA A 161 28.92 -7.94 -2.14
C ALA A 161 30.00 -7.31 -3.04
N THR A 162 30.31 -7.98 -4.14
CA THR A 162 31.24 -7.49 -5.19
C THR A 162 30.50 -7.02 -6.43
N GLU A 163 29.27 -7.44 -6.60
CA GLU A 163 28.32 -7.04 -7.64
C GLU A 163 26.93 -6.94 -7.01
N TYR A 164 26.00 -6.27 -7.68
CA TYR A 164 24.63 -6.10 -7.22
C TYR A 164 23.66 -6.59 -8.28
N LYS A 165 22.63 -7.34 -7.85
CA LYS A 165 21.59 -7.91 -8.70
C LYS A 165 20.23 -7.75 -8.06
N ILE A 166 19.18 -7.71 -8.88
CA ILE A 166 17.80 -7.79 -8.40
C ILE A 166 17.55 -9.17 -7.80
N ASN A 167 16.55 -9.28 -6.91
CA ASN A 167 16.18 -10.48 -6.15
C ASN A 167 17.24 -10.98 -5.15
N GLU A 168 18.26 -10.17 -4.89
CA GLU A 168 19.24 -10.44 -3.84
C GLU A 168 19.08 -9.44 -2.70
N HIS A 169 19.30 -9.92 -1.47
CA HIS A 169 19.26 -9.07 -0.28
C HIS A 169 20.65 -8.49 0.02
N TYR A 170 20.68 -7.20 0.34
CA TYR A 170 21.88 -6.47 0.70
C TYR A 170 21.76 -5.99 2.13
N VAL A 171 22.72 -6.34 2.97
CA VAL A 171 22.73 -6.04 4.41
C VAL A 171 23.95 -5.18 4.74
N ALA A 172 23.71 -4.05 5.40
CA ALA A 172 24.76 -3.16 5.88
C ALA A 172 24.26 -2.25 6.99
N GLU A 173 25.17 -1.50 7.62
CA GLU A 173 24.78 -0.46 8.58
C GLU A 173 24.31 0.81 7.89
N SER A 174 23.25 1.42 8.45
CA SER A 174 22.77 2.73 8.07
C SER A 174 22.19 3.42 9.31
N GLY A 175 22.75 4.58 9.67
CA GLY A 175 22.35 5.30 10.87
C GLY A 175 22.64 4.56 12.18
N GLY A 176 23.65 3.70 12.22
CA GLY A 176 24.04 2.90 13.37
C GLY A 176 23.18 1.66 13.63
N VAL A 177 22.29 1.33 12.71
CA VAL A 177 21.42 0.15 12.76
C VAL A 177 21.70 -0.73 11.54
N GLN A 178 21.73 -2.04 11.73
CA GLN A 178 21.82 -2.97 10.60
C GLN A 178 20.49 -3.00 9.84
N ARG A 179 20.59 -2.84 8.51
CA ARG A 179 19.43 -2.78 7.62
C ARG A 179 19.59 -3.72 6.44
N ILE A 180 18.47 -4.07 5.87
CA ILE A 180 18.35 -4.93 4.70
C ILE A 180 17.65 -4.18 3.57
N PHE A 181 18.09 -4.41 2.34
CA PHE A 181 17.50 -3.86 1.13
C PHE A 181 17.43 -4.94 0.04
N MET A 182 16.35 -4.91 -0.73
CA MET A 182 16.19 -5.72 -1.94
C MET A 182 15.43 -4.91 -3.00
N ALA A 183 15.89 -5.02 -4.24
CA ALA A 183 15.11 -4.67 -5.43
C ALA A 183 14.63 -5.97 -6.08
N ALA A 184 13.34 -6.15 -6.27
CA ALA A 184 12.78 -7.44 -6.64
C ALA A 184 11.84 -7.38 -7.84
N SER A 185 11.72 -8.52 -8.48
CA SER A 185 10.75 -8.81 -9.53
C SER A 185 10.15 -10.18 -9.30
N ASP A 186 8.84 -10.27 -9.18
CA ASP A 186 8.10 -11.53 -9.04
C ASP A 186 8.00 -12.33 -10.37
N ASN A 187 8.62 -11.83 -11.45
CA ASN A 187 8.51 -12.46 -12.76
C ASN A 187 9.43 -13.69 -12.96
N GLU A 188 10.47 -13.86 -12.14
CA GLU A 188 11.50 -14.89 -12.37
C GLU A 188 10.99 -16.31 -12.16
N ASP A 189 10.03 -16.56 -11.28
CA ASP A 189 9.53 -17.90 -10.96
C ASP A 189 8.42 -18.41 -11.90
N GLY A 190 8.13 -17.68 -12.97
CA GLY A 190 7.09 -18.07 -13.93
C GLY A 190 5.67 -18.00 -13.36
N GLY A 191 5.47 -17.39 -12.20
CA GLY A 191 4.18 -17.13 -11.58
C GLY A 191 3.34 -16.10 -12.33
N GLY A 192 3.98 -15.39 -13.28
CA GLY A 192 3.32 -14.42 -14.14
C GLY A 192 2.83 -13.16 -13.42
N TYR A 193 3.38 -12.85 -12.26
CA TYR A 193 3.13 -11.58 -11.58
C TYR A 193 3.98 -10.48 -12.21
N ASN A 194 3.40 -9.27 -12.35
CA ASN A 194 4.07 -8.09 -12.90
C ASN A 194 4.41 -7.10 -11.79
N ASN A 195 4.90 -7.61 -10.65
CA ASN A 195 5.29 -6.75 -9.56
C ASN A 195 6.79 -6.48 -9.62
N TYR A 196 7.11 -5.20 -9.65
CA TYR A 196 8.45 -4.69 -9.42
C TYR A 196 8.42 -3.88 -8.16
N TYR A 197 9.31 -4.19 -7.20
CA TYR A 197 9.25 -3.53 -5.91
C TYR A 197 10.62 -3.43 -5.25
N PHE A 198 10.69 -2.53 -4.27
CA PHE A 198 11.81 -2.37 -3.37
C PHE A 198 11.36 -2.67 -1.95
N THR A 199 12.20 -3.35 -1.18
CA THR A 199 12.05 -3.45 0.28
C THR A 199 13.26 -2.83 0.94
N TYR A 200 13.04 -2.14 2.06
CA TYR A 200 14.10 -1.60 2.90
C TYR A 200 13.61 -1.51 4.33
N GLY A 201 14.43 -1.93 5.28
CA GLY A 201 14.07 -1.89 6.69
C GLY A 201 15.21 -2.31 7.61
N MET A 202 14.91 -2.47 8.89
CA MET A 202 15.83 -3.05 9.85
C MET A 202 15.91 -4.57 9.64
N THR A 203 17.08 -5.14 9.92
CA THR A 203 17.15 -6.60 10.09
C THR A 203 16.63 -6.96 11.48
N PRO A 204 16.17 -8.22 11.72
CA PRO A 204 15.80 -8.68 13.06
C PRO A 204 16.93 -8.47 14.08
N GLU A 205 18.16 -8.75 13.72
CA GLU A 205 19.33 -8.51 14.59
C GLU A 205 19.59 -7.01 14.82
N GLY A 206 19.30 -6.16 13.83
CA GLY A 206 19.41 -4.71 13.95
C GLY A 206 18.36 -4.16 14.92
N GLU A 207 17.14 -4.65 14.83
CA GLU A 207 16.02 -4.32 15.71
C GLU A 207 16.28 -4.78 17.15
N ASP A 208 16.66 -6.04 17.34
CA ASP A 208 17.02 -6.59 18.64
C ASP A 208 18.13 -5.80 19.33
N LYS A 209 19.18 -5.46 18.59
CA LYS A 209 20.29 -4.67 19.13
C LYS A 209 19.87 -3.24 19.52
N ALA A 210 18.97 -2.65 18.79
CA ALA A 210 18.45 -1.31 19.04
C ALA A 210 17.50 -1.28 20.25
N LEU A 211 16.69 -2.33 20.44
CA LEU A 211 15.56 -2.37 21.40
C LEU A 211 15.81 -3.20 22.64
N VAL A 212 16.79 -4.13 22.65
CA VAL A 212 17.14 -5.02 23.78
C VAL A 212 17.35 -4.28 25.11
N SER A 213 17.69 -3.00 25.07
CA SER A 213 17.88 -2.21 26.27
C SER A 213 16.57 -1.71 26.90
N GLU A 214 15.45 -1.75 26.20
CA GLU A 214 14.19 -1.16 26.67
C GLU A 214 13.39 -2.13 27.55
N VAL A 215 13.23 -3.38 27.11
CA VAL A 215 12.49 -4.41 27.88
C VAL A 215 13.23 -5.76 27.76
N PRO A 216 14.23 -6.01 28.60
CA PRO A 216 15.07 -7.21 28.50
C PRO A 216 14.28 -8.53 28.62
N GLY A 217 14.58 -9.48 27.75
CA GLY A 217 13.99 -10.83 27.78
C GLY A 217 12.62 -10.95 27.17
N THR A 218 12.24 -9.97 26.35
CA THR A 218 10.98 -9.94 25.60
C THR A 218 11.26 -9.85 24.10
N GLU A 219 10.31 -10.30 23.31
CA GLU A 219 10.27 -10.03 21.88
C GLU A 219 9.46 -8.76 21.64
N SER A 220 9.82 -7.96 20.64
CA SER A 220 9.04 -6.78 20.25
C SER A 220 8.41 -6.97 18.88
N THR A 221 7.20 -6.47 18.72
CA THR A 221 6.48 -6.45 17.47
C THR A 221 6.05 -5.01 17.17
N TYR A 222 6.30 -4.55 15.95
CA TYR A 222 5.85 -3.26 15.48
C TYR A 222 4.42 -3.41 14.95
N GLU A 223 3.46 -2.91 15.70
CA GLU A 223 2.05 -2.98 15.38
C GLU A 223 1.53 -1.61 14.91
N ILE A 224 0.66 -1.64 13.92
CA ILE A 224 -0.04 -0.45 13.49
C ILE A 224 -1.25 -0.26 14.38
N ASN A 225 -1.44 0.95 14.83
CA ASN A 225 -2.61 1.34 15.60
C ASN A 225 -3.82 1.37 14.68
N VAL A 226 -4.43 0.21 14.45
CA VAL A 226 -5.73 0.13 13.79
C VAL A 226 -6.71 0.83 14.71
N VAL A 227 -7.43 1.83 14.19
CA VAL A 227 -8.47 2.57 14.92
C VAL A 227 -9.47 1.55 15.46
N GLY A 228 -9.37 1.17 16.73
CA GLY A 228 -10.16 0.11 17.33
C GLY A 228 -9.93 0.01 18.85
N GLU A 229 -10.47 -1.05 19.47
CA GLU A 229 -10.44 -1.26 20.91
C GLU A 229 -9.05 -1.52 21.50
N ASP A 230 -8.06 -1.82 20.65
CA ASP A 230 -6.68 -2.12 21.03
C ASP A 230 -5.75 -0.90 20.90
N THR A 231 -6.30 0.31 20.79
CA THR A 231 -5.49 1.52 20.78
C THR A 231 -4.75 1.67 22.10
N TYR A 232 -3.49 2.12 22.02
CA TYR A 232 -2.74 2.50 23.18
C TYR A 232 -3.48 3.62 23.94
N ASP A 233 -3.83 3.37 25.21
CA ASP A 233 -4.57 4.30 26.09
C ASP A 233 -3.68 4.99 27.13
N GLY A 234 -2.36 4.84 27.01
CA GLY A 234 -1.37 5.42 27.91
C GLY A 234 -1.09 6.90 27.64
N ASP A 235 -0.43 7.54 28.60
CA ASP A 235 -0.04 8.96 28.52
C ASP A 235 1.31 9.19 27.80
N GLU A 236 1.98 8.15 27.35
CA GLU A 236 3.27 8.25 26.65
C GLU A 236 3.10 8.85 25.26
N LYS A 237 4.02 9.73 24.90
CA LYS A 237 4.00 10.37 23.57
C LYS A 237 4.85 9.59 22.61
N ASN A 238 4.46 9.66 21.35
CA ASN A 238 5.28 9.15 20.26
C ASN A 238 6.68 9.80 20.30
N PRO A 239 7.76 9.02 20.18
CA PRO A 239 9.14 9.51 20.27
C PRO A 239 9.54 10.41 19.09
N ILE A 240 8.82 10.37 18.00
CA ILE A 240 9.00 11.25 16.83
C ILE A 240 7.69 11.95 16.50
N THR A 241 7.79 13.05 15.78
CA THR A 241 6.61 13.72 15.22
C THR A 241 6.24 13.10 13.86
N GLU A 242 5.00 13.28 13.44
CA GLU A 242 4.53 12.86 12.12
C GLU A 242 5.38 13.47 11.00
N ASP A 243 5.71 14.75 11.08
CA ASP A 243 6.56 15.47 10.11
C ASP A 243 7.98 14.85 10.01
N GLU A 244 8.59 14.47 11.15
CA GLU A 244 9.90 13.80 11.17
C GLU A 244 9.82 12.42 10.52
N GLY A 245 8.76 11.67 10.81
CA GLY A 245 8.48 10.37 10.21
C GLY A 245 8.28 10.48 8.70
N LEU A 246 7.40 11.37 8.27
CA LEU A 246 7.13 11.63 6.86
C LEU A 246 8.39 12.06 6.10
N GLY A 247 9.19 12.96 6.70
CA GLY A 247 10.47 13.37 6.12
C GLY A 247 11.43 12.19 5.90
N SER A 248 11.45 11.22 6.81
CA SER A 248 12.26 10.00 6.66
C SER A 248 11.73 9.08 5.58
N ALA A 249 10.41 8.92 5.47
CA ALA A 249 9.76 8.13 4.43
C ALA A 249 9.98 8.74 3.03
N MET A 250 9.80 10.06 2.88
CA MET A 250 10.06 10.78 1.63
C MET A 250 11.53 10.66 1.21
N LYS A 251 12.47 10.76 2.18
CA LYS A 251 13.89 10.56 1.89
C LYS A 251 14.21 9.16 1.37
N LEU A 252 13.49 8.14 1.86
CA LEU A 252 13.65 6.79 1.31
C LEU A 252 13.22 6.76 -0.16
N LEU A 253 12.06 7.32 -0.51
CA LEU A 253 11.60 7.39 -1.91
C LEU A 253 12.60 8.11 -2.80
N ASP A 254 13.16 9.25 -2.34
CA ASP A 254 14.22 9.98 -3.06
C ASP A 254 15.48 9.12 -3.26
N ASN A 255 15.91 8.37 -2.24
CA ASN A 255 17.06 7.48 -2.32
C ASN A 255 16.83 6.34 -3.34
N LEU A 256 15.61 5.85 -3.44
CA LEU A 256 15.21 4.85 -4.43
C LEU A 256 15.06 5.44 -5.85
N GLY A 257 15.09 6.77 -5.99
CA GLY A 257 14.89 7.46 -7.25
C GLY A 257 13.41 7.52 -7.69
N ILE A 258 12.49 7.35 -6.74
CA ILE A 258 11.05 7.35 -7.01
C ILE A 258 10.50 8.75 -6.84
N SER A 259 9.88 9.27 -7.89
CA SER A 259 9.19 10.55 -7.92
C SER A 259 7.68 10.35 -8.13
N GLY A 260 6.92 11.43 -8.05
CA GLY A 260 5.48 11.41 -8.31
C GLY A 260 4.63 10.65 -7.29
N PHE A 261 5.18 10.28 -6.12
CA PHE A 261 4.42 9.71 -5.01
C PHE A 261 4.09 10.78 -3.98
N ALA A 262 2.87 10.72 -3.45
CA ALA A 262 2.41 11.57 -2.35
C ALA A 262 1.86 10.72 -1.21
N CYS A 263 1.99 11.19 0.02
CA CYS A 263 1.38 10.54 1.17
C CYS A 263 -0.14 10.64 1.07
N THR A 264 -0.82 9.51 1.10
CA THR A 264 -2.28 9.40 1.04
C THR A 264 -2.88 9.09 2.39
N GLU A 265 -2.12 8.44 3.28
CA GLU A 265 -2.60 8.05 4.60
C GLU A 265 -1.44 8.01 5.59
N THR A 266 -1.73 8.43 6.83
CA THR A 266 -0.81 8.36 7.97
C THR A 266 -1.51 7.65 9.12
N GLU A 267 -0.84 6.65 9.67
CA GLU A 267 -1.31 5.93 10.86
C GLU A 267 -0.23 5.99 11.96
N GLU A 268 -0.66 6.22 13.19
CA GLU A 268 0.23 6.12 14.33
C GLU A 268 0.54 4.65 14.62
N ALA A 269 1.80 4.34 14.88
CA ALA A 269 2.26 2.99 15.15
C ALA A 269 2.55 2.79 16.64
N VAL A 270 2.37 1.57 17.09
CA VAL A 270 2.61 1.11 18.47
C VAL A 270 3.59 -0.06 18.42
N ARG A 271 4.57 -0.06 19.29
CA ARG A 271 5.41 -1.22 19.50
C ARG A 271 4.89 -2.00 20.70
N ALA A 272 4.65 -3.29 20.51
CA ALA A 272 4.25 -4.21 21.53
C ALA A 272 5.44 -5.09 21.96
N TRP A 273 5.65 -5.25 23.24
CA TRP A 273 6.59 -6.22 23.81
C TRP A 273 5.81 -7.39 24.37
N THR A 274 6.09 -8.56 23.86
CA THR A 274 5.44 -9.81 24.26
C THR A 274 6.43 -10.69 25.01
N GLY A 275 5.94 -11.46 25.96
CA GLY A 275 6.76 -12.37 26.73
C GLY A 275 5.98 -13.58 27.25
N GLY A 276 6.74 -14.57 27.76
CA GLY A 276 6.16 -15.80 28.31
C GLY A 276 5.75 -16.81 27.24
N SER A 277 5.29 -17.97 27.70
CA SER A 277 4.99 -19.13 26.84
C SER A 277 3.78 -18.95 25.91
N TYR A 278 3.04 -17.87 26.03
CA TYR A 278 1.79 -17.61 25.27
C TYR A 278 1.78 -16.25 24.55
N GLY A 279 2.90 -15.53 24.51
CA GLY A 279 2.99 -14.24 23.83
C GLY A 279 2.07 -13.18 24.44
N GLU A 280 1.94 -13.16 25.80
CA GLU A 280 1.13 -12.13 26.45
C GLU A 280 1.80 -10.75 26.31
N ASP A 281 1.02 -9.73 25.96
CA ASP A 281 1.48 -8.34 25.91
C ASP A 281 1.96 -7.90 27.29
N ILE A 282 3.24 -7.54 27.38
CA ILE A 282 3.85 -7.02 28.63
C ILE A 282 3.71 -5.51 28.66
N CYS A 283 3.95 -4.86 27.52
CA CYS A 283 3.97 -3.41 27.40
C CYS A 283 3.66 -3.02 25.95
N LYS A 284 2.89 -1.94 25.77
CA LYS A 284 2.70 -1.27 24.47
C LYS A 284 3.16 0.17 24.63
N LYS A 285 3.79 0.73 23.61
CA LYS A 285 4.21 2.15 23.57
C LYS A 285 4.06 2.71 22.17
N PRO A 286 3.67 3.99 22.03
CA PRO A 286 3.74 4.68 20.75
C PRO A 286 5.18 4.65 20.23
N ASP A 287 5.38 4.29 18.97
CA ASP A 287 6.72 4.14 18.40
C ASP A 287 6.76 4.44 16.90
N GLY A 288 6.34 5.62 16.53
CA GLY A 288 6.45 6.11 15.15
C GLY A 288 5.15 6.08 14.37
N TYR A 289 5.28 5.98 13.05
CA TYR A 289 4.17 6.11 12.10
C TYR A 289 4.33 5.15 10.93
N ARG A 290 3.20 4.76 10.35
CA ARG A 290 3.11 4.14 9.03
C ARG A 290 2.52 5.13 8.05
N PHE A 291 3.20 5.30 6.91
CA PHE A 291 2.78 6.16 5.81
C PHE A 291 2.43 5.30 4.61
N GLN A 292 1.28 5.58 3.99
CA GLN A 292 0.94 5.04 2.69
C GLN A 292 1.13 6.14 1.64
N PHE A 293 1.66 5.75 0.49
CA PHE A 293 1.87 6.65 -0.64
C PHE A 293 1.22 6.07 -1.87
N GLY A 294 0.60 6.92 -2.65
CA GLY A 294 0.11 6.64 -3.99
C GLY A 294 0.76 7.55 -5.03
N ARG A 295 0.64 7.18 -6.30
CA ARG A 295 1.09 8.04 -7.39
C ARG A 295 0.18 9.25 -7.52
N LYS A 296 0.79 10.41 -7.78
CA LYS A 296 0.11 11.66 -8.10
C LYS A 296 0.70 12.26 -9.37
N ILE A 297 -0.14 12.69 -10.29
CA ILE A 297 0.26 13.32 -11.55
C ILE A 297 -0.32 14.73 -11.60
N ASP A 298 0.55 15.75 -11.62
CA ASP A 298 0.17 17.17 -11.66
C ASP A 298 -0.89 17.55 -10.59
N GLY A 299 -0.77 17.01 -9.38
CA GLY A 299 -1.68 17.28 -8.27
C GLY A 299 -2.90 16.36 -8.20
N ILE A 300 -3.12 15.50 -9.17
CA ILE A 300 -4.26 14.58 -9.25
C ILE A 300 -3.82 13.18 -8.83
N ASP A 301 -4.55 12.57 -7.92
CA ASP A 301 -4.27 11.22 -7.43
C ASP A 301 -4.53 10.16 -8.50
N VAL A 302 -3.73 9.09 -8.48
CA VAL A 302 -3.97 7.91 -9.30
C VAL A 302 -4.57 6.82 -8.42
N VAL A 303 -5.79 6.42 -8.76
CA VAL A 303 -6.51 5.37 -8.07
C VAL A 303 -6.37 4.06 -8.84
N TYR A 304 -5.71 3.09 -8.23
CA TYR A 304 -5.65 1.72 -8.73
C TYR A 304 -6.80 0.93 -8.11
N SER A 305 -7.70 0.42 -8.93
CA SER A 305 -8.77 -0.44 -8.43
C SER A 305 -8.22 -1.84 -8.14
N THR A 306 -7.51 -1.99 -7.04
CA THR A 306 -7.07 -3.30 -6.53
C THR A 306 -8.12 -3.95 -5.66
N ASP A 307 -9.07 -3.16 -5.14
CA ASP A 307 -10.14 -3.63 -4.27
C ASP A 307 -11.34 -4.06 -5.11
N ILE A 308 -11.22 -5.23 -5.72
CA ILE A 308 -12.34 -5.88 -6.43
C ILE A 308 -13.49 -6.20 -5.47
N ASP A 309 -13.21 -6.22 -4.18
CA ASP A 309 -14.20 -6.49 -3.12
C ASP A 309 -15.40 -5.52 -3.12
N THR A 310 -15.29 -4.39 -3.84
CA THR A 310 -16.38 -3.42 -3.98
C THR A 310 -17.41 -3.79 -5.04
N VAL A 311 -17.22 -4.87 -5.77
CA VAL A 311 -18.20 -5.31 -6.79
C VAL A 311 -18.78 -6.64 -6.39
N ASP A 312 -19.97 -6.62 -5.78
CA ASP A 312 -20.76 -7.78 -5.31
C ASP A 312 -20.98 -8.92 -6.34
N SER A 313 -20.50 -8.77 -7.55
CA SER A 313 -20.77 -9.70 -8.66
C SER A 313 -19.53 -10.25 -9.35
N ILE A 314 -18.32 -9.93 -8.88
CA ILE A 314 -17.12 -10.48 -9.51
C ILE A 314 -16.89 -11.88 -8.95
N ASP A 315 -17.00 -12.86 -9.83
CA ASP A 315 -16.52 -14.22 -9.57
C ASP A 315 -14.98 -14.21 -9.51
N THR A 316 -14.45 -13.79 -8.36
CA THR A 316 -13.00 -13.75 -8.09
C THR A 316 -12.37 -15.14 -8.05
N ASP A 317 -13.17 -16.19 -7.89
CA ASP A 317 -12.69 -17.57 -7.85
C ASP A 317 -11.99 -17.99 -9.16
N ASN A 318 -12.27 -17.29 -10.26
CA ASN A 318 -11.70 -17.55 -11.59
C ASN A 318 -10.67 -16.49 -12.04
N LEU A 319 -10.31 -15.54 -11.19
CA LEU A 319 -9.33 -14.51 -11.50
C LEU A 319 -8.09 -14.65 -10.62
N THR A 320 -6.93 -14.49 -11.21
CA THR A 320 -5.66 -14.37 -10.48
C THR A 320 -5.11 -12.97 -10.67
N TYR A 321 -4.89 -12.27 -9.56
CA TYR A 321 -4.23 -10.97 -9.56
C TYR A 321 -2.76 -11.13 -9.95
N LYS A 322 -2.30 -10.28 -10.86
CA LYS A 322 -0.94 -10.31 -11.42
C LYS A 322 -0.09 -9.10 -11.03
N GLY A 323 -0.57 -8.30 -10.11
CA GLY A 323 0.11 -7.07 -9.71
C GLY A 323 -0.22 -5.87 -10.59
N GLY A 324 0.53 -4.81 -10.44
CA GLY A 324 0.41 -3.62 -11.29
C GLY A 324 -0.13 -2.40 -10.57
N VAL A 325 0.51 -1.99 -9.48
CA VAL A 325 0.17 -0.76 -8.75
C VAL A 325 1.43 0.06 -8.47
N ASP A 326 1.26 1.37 -8.42
CA ASP A 326 2.22 2.28 -7.81
C ASP A 326 1.75 2.57 -6.38
N LYS A 327 2.44 2.01 -5.40
CA LYS A 327 2.10 2.15 -3.98
C LYS A 327 3.34 2.00 -3.13
N ALA A 328 3.45 2.79 -2.08
CA ALA A 328 4.44 2.53 -1.05
C ALA A 328 3.78 2.47 0.33
N VAL A 329 4.28 1.58 1.17
CA VAL A 329 3.96 1.51 2.59
C VAL A 329 5.28 1.56 3.35
N ILE A 330 5.47 2.58 4.19
CA ILE A 330 6.72 2.85 4.87
C ILE A 330 6.45 3.10 6.35
N SER A 331 7.01 2.25 7.19
CA SER A 331 6.96 2.40 8.65
C SER A 331 8.24 3.04 9.16
N VAL A 332 8.10 4.02 10.04
CA VAL A 332 9.21 4.83 10.57
C VAL A 332 9.09 4.98 12.06
N ASP A 333 10.17 4.71 12.78
CA ASP A 333 10.32 4.96 14.21
C ASP A 333 11.47 5.93 14.52
N LYS A 334 11.86 6.04 15.79
CA LYS A 334 13.00 6.86 16.24
C LYS A 334 14.37 6.45 15.67
N PHE A 335 14.49 5.26 15.10
CA PHE A 335 15.70 4.76 14.42
C PHE A 335 15.64 4.95 12.91
N GLY A 336 14.56 5.54 12.38
CA GLY A 336 14.30 5.73 10.96
C GLY A 336 13.39 4.65 10.38
N VAL A 337 13.57 4.29 9.12
CA VAL A 337 12.69 3.31 8.45
C VAL A 337 12.82 1.93 9.08
N VAL A 338 11.74 1.41 9.64
CA VAL A 338 11.65 0.06 10.22
C VAL A 338 11.41 -0.98 9.14
N SER A 339 10.42 -0.69 8.29
CA SER A 339 10.07 -1.55 7.16
C SER A 339 9.52 -0.71 6.01
N SER A 340 9.69 -1.17 4.81
CA SER A 340 9.06 -0.57 3.65
C SER A 340 8.84 -1.59 2.56
N THR A 341 7.76 -1.38 1.79
CA THR A 341 7.54 -2.02 0.50
C THR A 341 7.08 -0.95 -0.47
N VAL A 342 7.78 -0.82 -1.59
CA VAL A 342 7.51 0.20 -2.61
C VAL A 342 7.33 -0.48 -3.94
N TYR A 343 6.09 -0.55 -4.42
CA TYR A 343 5.73 -1.09 -5.73
C TYR A 343 5.82 -0.01 -6.79
N VAL A 344 6.39 -0.35 -7.93
CA VAL A 344 6.46 0.52 -9.10
C VAL A 344 5.86 -0.20 -10.31
N TYR A 345 4.98 0.49 -11.04
CA TYR A 345 4.25 -0.06 -12.16
C TYR A 345 4.37 0.79 -13.43
N ALA A 346 4.11 2.09 -13.32
CA ALA A 346 4.20 2.99 -14.45
C ALA A 346 5.60 3.61 -14.55
N ASP A 347 6.18 3.55 -15.74
CA ASP A 347 7.45 4.20 -16.05
C ASP A 347 7.21 5.68 -16.33
N GLU A 348 7.58 6.54 -15.37
CA GLU A 348 7.35 7.98 -15.43
C GLU A 348 8.09 8.66 -16.59
N ASP A 349 9.24 8.12 -17.01
CA ASP A 349 10.01 8.63 -18.13
C ASP A 349 9.29 8.48 -19.48
N THR A 350 8.26 7.63 -19.53
CA THR A 350 7.45 7.38 -20.73
C THR A 350 6.16 8.20 -20.77
N PHE A 351 5.88 9.03 -19.77
CA PHE A 351 4.63 9.81 -19.69
C PHE A 351 4.46 10.76 -20.88
N ASP A 352 3.42 10.47 -21.67
CA ASP A 352 2.97 11.33 -22.81
C ASP A 352 1.65 12.00 -22.45
N LYS A 353 1.71 13.31 -22.21
CA LYS A 353 0.59 14.11 -21.69
C LYS A 353 -0.16 14.80 -22.82
N GLU A 354 -1.42 14.44 -23.02
CA GLU A 354 -2.37 15.11 -23.90
C GLU A 354 -3.38 15.90 -23.06
N GLU A 355 -3.37 17.24 -23.15
CA GLU A 355 -4.34 18.09 -22.46
C GLU A 355 -5.76 17.79 -22.96
N VAL A 356 -6.68 17.53 -22.04
CA VAL A 356 -8.06 17.17 -22.35
C VAL A 356 -9.06 18.12 -21.72
N LYS A 357 -10.21 18.25 -22.36
CA LYS A 357 -11.35 18.99 -21.81
C LYS A 357 -12.30 17.99 -21.15
N LEU A 358 -12.64 18.25 -19.90
CA LEU A 358 -13.62 17.47 -19.17
C LEU A 358 -15.05 17.89 -19.56
N LEU A 359 -16.00 16.98 -19.36
CA LEU A 359 -17.44 17.29 -19.40
C LEU A 359 -17.76 18.29 -18.28
N SER A 360 -18.74 19.16 -18.53
CA SER A 360 -19.32 19.97 -17.46
C SER A 360 -20.00 19.08 -16.42
N TRP A 361 -20.20 19.62 -15.20
CA TRP A 361 -20.86 18.86 -14.13
C TRP A 361 -22.21 18.28 -14.55
N ASP A 362 -23.08 19.08 -15.18
CA ASP A 362 -24.39 18.63 -15.63
C ASP A 362 -24.31 17.50 -16.67
N GLU A 363 -23.38 17.60 -17.62
CA GLU A 363 -23.14 16.55 -18.62
C GLU A 363 -22.62 15.27 -17.96
N MET A 364 -21.72 15.42 -17.00
CA MET A 364 -21.14 14.29 -16.25
C MET A 364 -22.19 13.59 -15.40
N ILE A 365 -23.00 14.30 -14.62
CA ILE A 365 -24.07 13.70 -13.80
C ILE A 365 -25.07 12.94 -14.66
N LYS A 366 -25.43 13.50 -15.81
CA LYS A 366 -26.31 12.81 -16.76
C LYS A 366 -25.68 11.52 -17.28
N ALA A 367 -24.43 11.58 -17.71
CA ALA A 367 -23.68 10.42 -18.20
C ALA A 367 -23.51 9.37 -17.08
N ALA A 368 -23.23 9.79 -15.85
CA ALA A 368 -23.15 8.92 -14.68
C ALA A 368 -24.48 8.18 -14.45
N GLY A 369 -25.60 8.90 -14.47
CA GLY A 369 -26.93 8.29 -14.30
C GLY A 369 -27.27 7.26 -15.39
N GLU A 370 -26.96 7.55 -16.63
CA GLU A 370 -27.16 6.62 -17.76
C GLU A 370 -26.25 5.38 -17.61
N SER A 371 -25.01 5.57 -17.19
CA SER A 371 -24.02 4.52 -16.98
C SER A 371 -24.36 3.64 -15.78
N ILE A 372 -24.76 4.24 -14.67
CA ILE A 372 -25.23 3.55 -13.47
C ILE A 372 -26.48 2.71 -13.79
N ALA A 373 -27.43 3.28 -14.50
CA ALA A 373 -28.64 2.55 -14.90
C ALA A 373 -28.32 1.35 -15.81
N LYS A 374 -27.36 1.51 -16.72
CA LYS A 374 -26.87 0.41 -17.57
C LYS A 374 -26.17 -0.66 -16.74
N TYR A 375 -25.26 -0.26 -15.85
CA TYR A 375 -24.55 -1.18 -14.97
C TYR A 375 -25.50 -2.07 -14.19
N TYR A 376 -26.49 -1.49 -13.50
CA TYR A 376 -27.46 -2.27 -12.70
C TYR A 376 -28.46 -3.09 -13.51
N LYS A 377 -28.63 -2.77 -14.79
CA LYS A 377 -29.38 -3.63 -15.70
C LYS A 377 -28.65 -4.94 -15.98
N ASP A 378 -27.33 -4.86 -16.10
CA ASP A 378 -26.46 -6.00 -16.38
C ASP A 378 -26.06 -6.72 -15.09
N HIS A 379 -26.04 -6.02 -13.95
CA HIS A 379 -25.70 -6.52 -12.60
C HIS A 379 -26.83 -6.20 -11.60
N PRO A 380 -27.93 -6.98 -11.60
CA PRO A 380 -29.07 -6.71 -10.73
C PRO A 380 -28.70 -6.72 -9.24
N THR A 381 -29.11 -5.70 -8.51
CA THR A 381 -28.94 -5.61 -7.05
C THR A 381 -30.18 -6.02 -6.29
N ASN A 382 -30.02 -6.45 -5.04
CA ASN A 382 -31.13 -6.71 -4.11
C ASN A 382 -31.61 -5.44 -3.38
N TYR A 383 -30.86 -4.33 -3.46
CA TYR A 383 -31.23 -3.07 -2.84
C TYR A 383 -32.37 -2.40 -3.59
N GLY A 384 -33.33 -1.80 -2.86
CA GLY A 384 -34.39 -1.01 -3.46
C GLY A 384 -33.92 0.34 -3.98
N THR A 385 -32.92 0.92 -3.31
CA THR A 385 -32.24 2.15 -3.73
C THR A 385 -30.75 1.98 -3.47
N VAL A 386 -29.92 2.31 -4.46
CA VAL A 386 -28.47 2.41 -4.33
C VAL A 386 -28.11 3.88 -4.25
N LYS A 387 -27.39 4.26 -3.21
CA LYS A 387 -27.02 5.66 -2.94
C LYS A 387 -25.54 5.85 -3.16
N PHE A 388 -25.18 6.79 -4.02
CA PHE A 388 -23.82 7.30 -4.13
C PHE A 388 -23.75 8.60 -3.35
N ASN A 389 -22.90 8.66 -2.36
CA ASN A 389 -22.81 9.74 -1.40
C ASN A 389 -21.38 10.31 -1.28
N ASP A 390 -20.53 9.95 -2.20
CA ASP A 390 -19.16 10.43 -2.31
C ASP A 390 -18.71 10.37 -3.76
N VAL A 391 -17.95 11.36 -4.23
CA VAL A 391 -17.40 11.41 -5.58
C VAL A 391 -16.06 12.12 -5.61
N GLU A 392 -15.10 11.51 -6.27
CA GLU A 392 -13.77 12.08 -6.47
C GLU A 392 -13.40 12.14 -7.94
N LEU A 393 -12.62 13.15 -8.34
CA LEU A 393 -11.96 13.21 -9.64
C LEU A 393 -10.51 12.76 -9.50
N ALA A 394 -10.19 11.60 -10.04
CA ALA A 394 -8.86 11.00 -9.99
C ALA A 394 -8.44 10.45 -11.36
N TYR A 395 -7.18 10.08 -11.49
CA TYR A 395 -6.74 9.28 -12.62
C TYR A 395 -7.00 7.80 -12.36
N VAL A 396 -7.50 7.09 -13.36
CA VAL A 396 -7.62 5.63 -13.35
C VAL A 396 -6.80 5.06 -14.51
N PRO A 397 -5.93 4.09 -14.25
CA PRO A 397 -5.18 3.44 -15.32
C PRO A 397 -6.13 2.61 -16.20
N CYS A 398 -6.06 2.83 -17.51
CA CYS A 398 -6.92 2.19 -18.51
C CYS A 398 -6.07 1.67 -19.68
N ALA A 399 -6.56 0.63 -20.37
CA ALA A 399 -5.99 0.18 -21.62
C ALA A 399 -7.01 0.28 -22.77
N ASP A 400 -6.53 0.69 -23.94
CA ASP A 400 -7.33 0.66 -25.16
C ASP A 400 -7.36 -0.76 -25.78
N GLU A 401 -8.14 -0.93 -26.84
CA GLU A 401 -8.25 -2.21 -27.57
C GLU A 401 -6.92 -2.68 -28.22
N SER A 402 -5.94 -1.80 -28.34
CA SER A 402 -4.61 -2.09 -28.86
C SER A 402 -3.62 -2.43 -27.76
N GLY A 403 -4.01 -2.30 -26.49
CA GLY A 403 -3.17 -2.55 -25.33
C GLY A 403 -2.31 -1.35 -24.91
N ASN A 404 -2.50 -0.16 -25.53
CA ASN A 404 -1.85 1.06 -25.06
C ASN A 404 -2.46 1.48 -23.72
N LYS A 405 -1.63 1.93 -22.79
CA LYS A 405 -2.05 2.26 -21.44
C LYS A 405 -2.07 3.76 -21.23
N TYR A 406 -3.06 4.20 -20.46
CA TYR A 406 -3.28 5.61 -20.16
C TYR A 406 -3.78 5.78 -18.72
N PHE A 407 -3.37 6.85 -18.07
CA PHE A 407 -4.10 7.39 -16.93
C PHE A 407 -5.19 8.31 -17.48
N VAL A 408 -6.43 7.97 -17.19
CA VAL A 408 -7.61 8.66 -17.70
C VAL A 408 -8.28 9.41 -16.55
N PRO A 409 -8.55 10.72 -16.69
CA PRO A 409 -9.31 11.44 -15.68
C PRO A 409 -10.71 10.85 -15.57
N THR A 410 -11.08 10.48 -14.36
CA THR A 410 -12.26 9.65 -14.09
C THR A 410 -12.98 10.19 -12.86
N TRP A 411 -14.29 10.34 -12.96
CA TRP A 411 -15.14 10.53 -11.81
C TRP A 411 -15.46 9.18 -11.18
N ILE A 412 -15.14 9.03 -9.92
CA ILE A 412 -15.34 7.82 -9.14
C ILE A 412 -16.46 8.09 -8.15
N PHE A 413 -17.63 7.53 -8.41
CA PHE A 413 -18.77 7.60 -7.51
C PHE A 413 -18.71 6.45 -6.54
N SER A 414 -18.72 6.72 -5.24
CA SER A 414 -18.66 5.73 -4.19
C SER A 414 -19.96 5.67 -3.40
N GLN A 415 -20.36 4.46 -3.05
CA GLN A 415 -21.38 4.18 -2.06
C GLN A 415 -20.66 3.86 -0.76
N ASN A 416 -20.55 4.85 0.11
CA ASN A 416 -19.88 4.68 1.39
C ASN A 416 -20.87 4.36 2.50
N GLU A 417 -20.52 3.41 3.36
CA GLU A 417 -21.25 3.09 4.58
C GLU A 417 -20.27 3.00 5.74
N TYR A 418 -20.65 3.61 6.87
CA TYR A 418 -19.85 3.53 8.08
C TYR A 418 -19.83 2.09 8.60
N ASN A 419 -18.65 1.51 8.72
CA ASN A 419 -18.45 0.19 9.29
C ASN A 419 -18.00 0.30 10.75
N GLU A 420 -18.85 -0.10 11.68
CA GLU A 420 -18.57 -0.04 13.12
C GLU A 420 -17.41 -0.95 13.53
N ASP A 421 -17.19 -2.08 12.84
CA ASP A 421 -16.12 -3.02 13.15
C ASP A 421 -14.74 -2.40 12.86
N TYR A 422 -14.66 -1.61 11.80
CA TYR A 422 -13.42 -0.91 11.40
C TYR A 422 -13.39 0.56 11.83
N ARG A 423 -14.50 1.10 12.32
CA ARG A 423 -14.67 2.52 12.69
C ARG A 423 -14.28 3.50 11.57
N CYS A 424 -14.54 3.11 10.35
CA CYS A 424 -14.30 3.93 9.17
C CYS A 424 -15.43 3.77 8.16
N ASP A 425 -15.55 4.73 7.27
CA ASP A 425 -16.39 4.62 6.10
C ASP A 425 -15.73 3.65 5.11
N MET A 426 -16.48 2.67 4.64
CA MET A 426 -16.00 1.71 3.65
C MET A 426 -16.80 1.85 2.36
N PRO A 427 -16.14 1.90 1.20
CA PRO A 427 -16.86 1.88 -0.06
C PRO A 427 -17.52 0.52 -0.25
N LEU A 428 -18.86 0.50 -0.33
CA LEU A 428 -19.61 -0.71 -0.67
C LEU A 428 -19.62 -0.94 -2.17
N GLN A 429 -19.59 0.13 -2.95
CA GLN A 429 -19.60 0.06 -4.39
C GLN A 429 -19.01 1.32 -5.01
N ARG A 430 -18.28 1.14 -6.10
CA ARG A 430 -17.74 2.23 -6.90
C ARG A 430 -18.19 2.13 -8.35
N VAL A 431 -18.45 3.27 -8.98
CA VAL A 431 -18.76 3.40 -10.41
C VAL A 431 -17.80 4.42 -11.02
N TYR A 432 -17.14 4.02 -12.08
CA TYR A 432 -16.08 4.77 -12.73
C TYR A 432 -16.58 5.37 -14.04
N ILE A 433 -16.58 6.68 -14.15
CA ILE A 433 -17.06 7.43 -15.32
C ILE A 433 -15.92 8.24 -15.91
N ASN A 434 -15.55 7.94 -17.15
CA ASN A 434 -14.55 8.71 -17.87
C ASN A 434 -14.97 10.19 -17.94
N ALA A 435 -14.19 11.06 -17.35
CA ALA A 435 -14.52 12.49 -17.24
C ALA A 435 -14.46 13.24 -18.59
N ILE A 436 -13.86 12.64 -19.63
CA ILE A 436 -13.72 13.24 -20.96
C ILE A 436 -14.99 13.04 -21.80
N ASP A 437 -15.58 11.84 -21.77
CA ASP A 437 -16.66 11.45 -22.68
C ASP A 437 -17.90 10.87 -21.99
N GLY A 438 -17.86 10.68 -20.67
CA GLY A 438 -18.96 10.16 -19.87
C GLY A 438 -19.17 8.64 -19.98
N ASN A 439 -18.28 7.92 -20.63
CA ASN A 439 -18.40 6.49 -20.76
C ASN A 439 -18.10 5.79 -19.41
N TYR A 440 -18.88 4.76 -19.11
CA TYR A 440 -18.60 3.85 -18.00
C TYR A 440 -17.31 3.07 -18.27
N ILE A 441 -16.46 3.01 -17.26
CA ILE A 441 -15.26 2.18 -17.26
C ILE A 441 -15.60 0.89 -16.52
N ASP A 442 -15.72 -0.22 -17.25
CA ASP A 442 -15.79 -1.55 -16.64
C ASP A 442 -14.42 -1.89 -16.06
N ILE A 443 -14.32 -1.77 -14.76
CA ILE A 443 -13.01 -1.86 -14.08
C ILE A 443 -12.39 -3.26 -14.21
N VAL A 444 -13.22 -4.31 -14.23
CA VAL A 444 -12.73 -5.69 -14.35
C VAL A 444 -12.21 -5.98 -15.74
N ASP A 445 -12.98 -5.60 -16.77
CA ASP A 445 -12.55 -5.75 -18.16
C ASP A 445 -11.30 -4.91 -18.43
N ASN A 446 -11.26 -3.70 -17.89
CA ASN A 446 -10.11 -2.81 -17.98
C ASN A 446 -8.86 -3.40 -17.31
N MET A 447 -8.97 -3.93 -16.10
CA MET A 447 -7.84 -4.55 -15.38
C MET A 447 -7.32 -5.79 -16.09
N LYS A 448 -8.19 -6.57 -16.74
CA LYS A 448 -7.78 -7.67 -17.63
C LYS A 448 -6.99 -7.16 -18.83
N LYS A 449 -7.49 -6.11 -19.50
CA LYS A 449 -6.78 -5.46 -20.62
C LYS A 449 -5.42 -4.87 -20.20
N MET A 450 -5.34 -4.37 -18.99
CA MET A 450 -4.10 -3.89 -18.37
C MET A 450 -3.11 -5.02 -18.06
N GLY A 451 -3.55 -6.28 -18.04
CA GLY A 451 -2.74 -7.43 -17.62
C GLY A 451 -2.61 -7.59 -16.11
N MET A 452 -3.45 -6.89 -15.33
CA MET A 452 -3.45 -6.96 -13.86
C MET A 452 -4.21 -8.18 -13.33
N TYR A 453 -5.07 -8.79 -14.15
CA TYR A 453 -5.81 -10.02 -13.86
C TYR A 453 -5.78 -10.99 -15.00
N GLU A 454 -5.70 -12.27 -14.67
CA GLU A 454 -5.77 -13.38 -15.62
C GLU A 454 -6.87 -14.37 -15.23
N GLU A 455 -7.61 -14.87 -16.21
CA GLU A 455 -8.61 -15.92 -15.97
C GLU A 455 -7.92 -17.26 -15.69
N THR A 456 -8.19 -17.87 -14.53
CA THR A 456 -7.51 -19.11 -14.11
C THR A 456 -7.92 -20.36 -14.90
N GLY A 457 -8.88 -20.25 -15.80
CA GLY A 457 -9.35 -21.37 -16.61
C GLY A 457 -9.90 -22.56 -15.81
N ARG A 458 -10.11 -22.43 -14.51
CA ARG A 458 -10.76 -23.45 -13.69
C ARG A 458 -12.25 -23.52 -14.07
N LYS A 459 -12.60 -24.58 -14.76
CA LYS A 459 -13.98 -24.95 -15.08
C LYS A 459 -14.59 -25.75 -13.95
#